data_b920dcf7f751ed20f70ba4be2c4cf6b2
#
_entry.id   b920dcf7f751ed20f70ba4be2c4cf6b2
#
_cell.length_a   1.000
_cell.length_b   1.000
_cell.length_c   1.000
_cell.angle_alpha   90.00
_cell.angle_beta   90.00
_cell.angle_gamma   90.00
#
_symmetry.space_group_name_H-M   'P 1'
#
loop_
_entity.id
_entity.type
_entity.pdbx_description
1 polymer ?
#
loop_
_entity_poly.entity_id
_entity_poly.type
_entity_poly.pdbx_seq_one_letter_code
_entity_poly.pdbx_strand_id
1 'polypeptide(L)'
;MGPPRYLPVALALAISQTALAGDFSANAGMMSDYIFRGIKQNTSAAAFAGLDYEQAGFYVGTWGAEVGQGIEYDLYAGYEGSVGDFSYGLGYTGYFYTDDFDDTYHEINLTAGYGLFSLEYSQGRYDNFDGPTLDYGFVAGTLEYEGFYVTYGTFTQDFEGDYVEAGYGTEVSGFDLGIAAVLSDSDLSGTGSSETALVFTIGKTFDLR
;
A
#
# COMPACT_ATOMS: atom_id res chain seq x y z
N MET A 1 25.09 7.80 2.06
CA MET A 1 24.23 6.69 2.54
C MET A 1 22.83 7.27 2.48
N GLY A 2 22.00 6.83 1.53
CA GLY A 2 20.60 7.20 1.47
C GLY A 2 19.84 6.53 2.62
N PRO A 3 18.70 7.08 3.06
CA PRO A 3 17.89 6.45 4.09
C PRO A 3 17.44 5.06 3.63
N PRO A 4 17.32 4.10 4.54
CA PRO A 4 16.84 2.76 4.21
C PRO A 4 15.40 2.85 3.68
N ARG A 5 15.16 2.17 2.57
CA ARG A 5 13.83 2.05 1.96
C ARG A 5 13.12 0.89 2.65
N TYR A 6 12.17 1.19 3.50
CA TYR A 6 11.32 0.19 4.13
C TYR A 6 10.03 0.10 3.32
N LEU A 7 9.61 -1.10 2.94
CA LEU A 7 8.29 -1.37 2.39
C LEU A 7 7.31 -1.56 3.57
N PRO A 8 6.49 -0.58 3.95
CA PRO A 8 5.28 -0.89 4.65
C PRO A 8 4.35 -1.66 3.68
N VAL A 9 3.51 -2.52 4.21
CA VAL A 9 2.47 -3.24 3.45
C VAL A 9 1.43 -2.27 2.86
N ALA A 10 1.46 -1.01 3.24
CA ALA A 10 0.85 0.09 2.48
C ALA A 10 1.87 0.56 1.43
N LEU A 11 1.45 0.70 0.18
CA LEU A 11 2.19 1.21 -0.96
C LEU A 11 2.91 2.52 -0.61
N ALA A 12 4.06 2.44 0.06
CA ALA A 12 4.91 3.58 0.35
C ALA A 12 5.86 3.77 -0.81
N LEU A 13 5.49 4.65 -1.71
CA LEU A 13 6.35 5.17 -2.75
C LEU A 13 7.57 5.86 -2.11
N ALA A 14 8.72 5.21 -2.13
CA ALA A 14 9.96 5.78 -1.66
C ALA A 14 10.51 6.73 -2.73
N ILE A 15 10.45 8.02 -2.45
CA ILE A 15 11.01 9.06 -3.35
C ILE A 15 12.52 9.09 -3.22
N SER A 16 13.25 8.80 -4.29
CA SER A 16 14.64 9.16 -4.45
C SER A 16 14.76 10.38 -5.36
N GLN A 17 15.18 11.52 -4.82
CA GLN A 17 15.53 12.69 -5.63
C GLN A 17 16.88 12.48 -6.30
N THR A 18 16.93 12.39 -7.60
CA THR A 18 17.80 12.96 -8.63
C THR A 18 17.89 12.04 -9.84
N ALA A 19 17.32 12.42 -10.99
CA ALA A 19 17.96 12.27 -12.30
C ALA A 19 17.06 12.80 -13.42
N LEU A 20 17.68 13.44 -14.42
CA LEU A 20 17.03 13.85 -15.69
C LEU A 20 16.72 12.68 -16.63
N ALA A 21 17.08 11.45 -16.25
CA ALA A 21 16.69 10.21 -16.89
C ALA A 21 15.70 9.50 -15.96
N GLY A 22 14.59 8.99 -16.50
CA GLY A 22 13.64 8.24 -15.70
C GLY A 22 14.24 6.92 -15.23
N ASP A 23 13.90 6.53 -14.00
CA ASP A 23 14.37 5.31 -13.37
C ASP A 23 13.28 4.23 -13.44
N PHE A 24 13.65 3.05 -13.92
CA PHE A 24 12.81 1.85 -13.83
C PHE A 24 13.25 1.02 -12.65
N SER A 25 12.27 0.55 -11.88
CA SER A 25 12.49 -0.45 -10.85
C SER A 25 11.48 -1.59 -10.94
N ALA A 26 11.86 -2.75 -10.43
CA ALA A 26 10.95 -3.87 -10.22
C ALA A 26 11.09 -4.36 -8.79
N ASN A 27 10.01 -4.87 -8.23
CA ASN A 27 10.03 -5.51 -6.93
C ASN A 27 9.37 -6.89 -7.02
N ALA A 28 9.77 -7.81 -6.15
CA ALA A 28 9.13 -9.11 -5.99
C ALA A 28 9.36 -9.64 -4.58
N GLY A 29 8.41 -10.40 -4.06
CA GLY A 29 8.51 -10.95 -2.72
C GLY A 29 7.37 -11.88 -2.35
N MET A 30 7.29 -12.15 -1.05
CA MET A 30 6.26 -12.95 -0.42
C MET A 30 5.86 -12.34 0.92
N MET A 31 4.61 -12.51 1.30
CA MET A 31 4.07 -12.18 2.62
C MET A 31 3.32 -13.36 3.19
N SER A 32 3.33 -13.53 4.51
CA SER A 32 2.66 -14.65 5.17
C SER A 32 1.14 -14.58 5.04
N ASP A 33 0.61 -13.36 5.02
CA ASP A 33 -0.80 -13.00 4.82
C ASP A 33 -0.84 -11.70 4.03
N TYR A 34 -1.72 -11.60 3.04
CA TYR A 34 -1.98 -10.32 2.39
C TYR A 34 -3.13 -9.62 3.10
N ILE A 35 -2.82 -8.52 3.77
CA ILE A 35 -3.79 -7.64 4.43
C ILE A 35 -3.66 -6.24 3.83
N PHE A 36 -4.72 -5.75 3.23
CA PHE A 36 -4.78 -4.40 2.66
C PHE A 36 -5.74 -3.54 3.47
N ARG A 37 -5.23 -2.47 4.08
CA ARG A 37 -6.02 -1.53 4.92
C ARG A 37 -6.89 -2.25 5.98
N GLY A 38 -6.30 -3.23 6.68
CA GLY A 38 -6.99 -4.02 7.69
C GLY A 38 -7.85 -5.16 7.15
N ILE A 39 -8.06 -5.26 5.84
CA ILE A 39 -8.89 -6.29 5.19
C ILE A 39 -7.99 -7.42 4.70
N LYS A 40 -8.27 -8.64 5.14
CA LYS A 40 -7.53 -9.83 4.75
C LYS A 40 -7.91 -10.28 3.34
N GLN A 41 -6.98 -10.28 2.41
CA GLN A 41 -7.18 -10.62 1.01
C GLN A 41 -7.01 -12.11 0.72
N ASN A 42 -6.30 -12.85 1.59
CA ASN A 42 -6.10 -14.30 1.46
C ASN A 42 -5.97 -15.00 2.83
N THR A 43 -5.94 -16.33 2.81
CA THR A 43 -5.79 -17.18 4.00
C THR A 43 -4.47 -17.96 4.03
N SER A 44 -3.54 -17.63 3.15
CA SER A 44 -2.23 -18.27 3.00
C SER A 44 -1.17 -17.26 2.59
N ALA A 45 0.08 -17.68 2.54
CA ALA A 45 1.14 -16.83 2.01
C ALA A 45 0.82 -16.42 0.57
N ALA A 46 1.12 -15.15 0.25
CA ALA A 46 0.95 -14.56 -1.08
C ALA A 46 2.29 -14.14 -1.65
N ALA A 47 2.50 -14.42 -2.94
CA ALA A 47 3.55 -13.81 -3.72
C ALA A 47 3.07 -12.46 -4.27
N PHE A 48 4.01 -11.52 -4.42
CA PHE A 48 3.75 -10.23 -5.06
C PHE A 48 4.88 -9.83 -6.00
N ALA A 49 4.57 -8.97 -6.97
CA ALA A 49 5.55 -8.34 -7.84
C ALA A 49 5.04 -6.99 -8.34
N GLY A 50 5.96 -6.08 -8.68
CA GLY A 50 5.64 -4.77 -9.23
C GLY A 50 6.69 -4.27 -10.19
N LEU A 51 6.31 -3.27 -10.99
CA LEU A 51 7.17 -2.55 -11.92
C LEU A 51 6.81 -1.07 -11.89
N ASP A 52 7.80 -0.22 -11.71
CA ASP A 52 7.64 1.21 -11.56
C ASP A 52 8.53 1.98 -12.54
N TYR A 53 8.06 3.13 -12.97
CA TYR A 53 8.83 4.15 -13.66
C TYR A 53 8.62 5.51 -13.01
N GLU A 54 9.72 6.17 -12.68
CA GLU A 54 9.69 7.49 -12.05
C GLU A 54 10.53 8.49 -12.84
N GLN A 55 10.03 9.70 -13.00
CA GLN A 55 10.76 10.81 -13.60
C GLN A 55 10.29 12.16 -13.09
N ALA A 56 11.20 12.94 -12.49
CA ALA A 56 10.95 14.31 -12.05
C ALA A 56 9.70 14.49 -11.16
N GLY A 57 9.44 13.51 -10.28
CA GLY A 57 8.29 13.45 -9.39
C GLY A 57 7.04 12.80 -10.00
N PHE A 58 6.99 12.59 -11.33
CA PHE A 58 5.94 11.77 -11.93
C PHE A 58 6.28 10.29 -11.77
N TYR A 59 5.29 9.51 -11.48
CA TYR A 59 5.39 8.05 -11.42
C TYR A 59 4.24 7.38 -12.17
N VAL A 60 4.51 6.17 -12.66
CA VAL A 60 3.53 5.23 -13.19
C VAL A 60 4.01 3.82 -12.88
N GLY A 61 3.11 2.94 -12.50
CA GLY A 61 3.51 1.58 -12.17
C GLY A 61 2.35 0.60 -12.18
N THR A 62 2.71 -0.64 -11.92
CA THR A 62 1.80 -1.74 -11.67
C THR A 62 2.34 -2.61 -10.55
N TRP A 63 1.46 -3.13 -9.75
CA TRP A 63 1.76 -4.09 -8.71
C TRP A 63 0.71 -5.19 -8.72
N GLY A 64 1.01 -6.35 -8.21
CA GLY A 64 0.03 -7.40 -8.05
C GLY A 64 0.44 -8.43 -7.03
N ALA A 65 -0.56 -9.12 -6.46
CA ALA A 65 -0.38 -10.16 -5.46
C ALA A 65 -1.42 -11.26 -5.60
N GLU A 66 -1.09 -12.44 -5.09
CA GLU A 66 -2.05 -13.52 -4.92
C GLU A 66 -3.08 -13.15 -3.85
N VAL A 67 -4.36 -13.27 -4.19
CA VAL A 67 -5.50 -13.14 -3.29
C VAL A 67 -6.13 -14.50 -3.02
N GLY A 68 -7.22 -14.56 -2.27
CA GLY A 68 -7.86 -15.83 -1.90
C GLY A 68 -8.21 -16.73 -3.07
N GLN A 69 -8.55 -16.13 -4.21
CA GLN A 69 -8.77 -16.80 -5.49
C GLN A 69 -8.34 -15.85 -6.62
N GLY A 70 -7.28 -16.21 -7.35
CA GLY A 70 -6.76 -15.38 -8.43
C GLY A 70 -5.67 -14.40 -8.01
N ILE A 71 -5.57 -13.29 -8.71
CA ILE A 71 -4.56 -12.25 -8.56
C ILE A 71 -5.25 -10.89 -8.53
N GLU A 72 -4.89 -10.04 -7.56
CA GLU A 72 -5.07 -8.60 -7.62
C GLU A 72 -3.96 -8.00 -8.47
N TYR A 73 -4.30 -7.05 -9.35
CA TYR A 73 -3.31 -6.25 -10.06
C TYR A 73 -3.75 -4.79 -10.12
N ASP A 74 -2.82 -3.92 -9.79
CA ASP A 74 -3.03 -2.49 -9.67
C ASP A 74 -2.34 -1.76 -10.80
N LEU A 75 -2.96 -0.69 -11.27
CA LEU A 75 -2.38 0.28 -12.18
C LEU A 75 -2.46 1.65 -11.53
N TYR A 76 -1.32 2.30 -11.39
CA TYR A 76 -1.27 3.60 -10.73
C TYR A 76 -0.38 4.59 -11.46
N ALA A 77 -0.71 5.87 -11.28
CA ALA A 77 0.10 6.99 -11.77
C ALA A 77 -0.13 8.23 -10.90
N GLY A 78 0.86 9.10 -10.81
CA GLY A 78 0.71 10.33 -10.05
C GLY A 78 1.92 11.24 -10.11
N TYR A 79 1.91 12.18 -9.19
CA TYR A 79 3.00 13.12 -8.98
C TYR A 79 3.25 13.30 -7.48
N GLU A 80 4.51 13.28 -7.11
CA GLU A 80 4.97 13.55 -5.75
C GLU A 80 6.05 14.63 -5.74
N GLY A 81 6.09 15.39 -4.67
CA GLY A 81 7.06 16.44 -4.50
C GLY A 81 7.34 16.77 -3.05
N SER A 82 8.37 17.60 -2.81
CA SER A 82 8.71 18.07 -1.47
C SER A 82 9.18 19.51 -1.46
N VAL A 83 8.92 20.20 -0.34
CA VAL A 83 9.42 21.55 -0.06
C VAL A 83 9.91 21.60 1.39
N GLY A 84 11.22 21.61 1.58
CA GLY A 84 11.83 21.43 2.89
C GLY A 84 11.48 20.06 3.47
N ASP A 85 10.97 20.02 4.70
CA ASP A 85 10.56 18.79 5.38
C ASP A 85 9.11 18.37 5.07
N PHE A 86 8.41 19.13 4.23
CA PHE A 86 7.04 18.82 3.82
C PHE A 86 7.04 18.07 2.48
N SER A 87 6.39 16.91 2.43
CA SER A 87 6.12 16.13 1.23
C SER A 87 4.63 16.14 0.88
N TYR A 88 4.32 15.97 -0.39
CA TYR A 88 2.95 15.89 -0.88
C TYR A 88 2.86 15.02 -2.13
N GLY A 89 1.69 14.42 -2.35
CA GLY A 89 1.41 13.59 -3.52
C GLY A 89 -0.04 13.69 -3.95
N LEU A 90 -0.25 13.47 -5.25
CA LEU A 90 -1.55 13.28 -5.89
C LEU A 90 -1.42 12.12 -6.86
N GLY A 91 -2.24 11.11 -6.72
CA GLY A 91 -2.23 9.92 -7.55
C GLY A 91 -3.61 9.42 -7.91
N TYR A 92 -3.61 8.47 -8.81
CA TYR A 92 -4.74 7.63 -9.17
C TYR A 92 -4.31 6.18 -9.07
N THR A 93 -5.19 5.31 -8.55
CA THR A 93 -5.02 3.86 -8.52
C THR A 93 -6.29 3.17 -8.98
N GLY A 94 -6.15 2.22 -9.88
CA GLY A 94 -7.19 1.25 -10.22
C GLY A 94 -6.77 -0.13 -9.72
N TYR A 95 -7.65 -0.79 -8.98
CA TYR A 95 -7.47 -2.17 -8.49
C TYR A 95 -8.36 -3.10 -9.31
N PHE A 96 -7.79 -4.18 -9.78
CA PHE A 96 -8.44 -5.15 -10.66
C PHE A 96 -8.14 -6.57 -10.18
N TYR A 97 -9.07 -7.46 -10.38
CA TYR A 97 -8.98 -8.84 -9.90
C TYR A 97 -9.22 -9.84 -11.02
N THR A 98 -8.59 -11.01 -10.94
CA THR A 98 -8.89 -12.17 -11.80
C THR A 98 -9.80 -13.14 -11.06
N ASP A 99 -10.41 -14.08 -11.82
CA ASP A 99 -11.22 -15.18 -11.31
C ASP A 99 -12.42 -14.76 -10.45
N ASP A 100 -12.97 -13.56 -10.72
CA ASP A 100 -14.13 -12.97 -10.04
C ASP A 100 -13.95 -12.91 -8.50
N PHE A 101 -12.71 -12.71 -8.03
CA PHE A 101 -12.41 -12.57 -6.61
C PHE A 101 -13.08 -11.35 -6.01
N ASP A 102 -12.96 -10.22 -6.69
CA ASP A 102 -13.63 -8.96 -6.37
C ASP A 102 -13.84 -8.14 -7.65
N ASP A 103 -14.57 -7.03 -7.55
CA ASP A 103 -14.79 -6.12 -8.67
C ASP A 103 -13.81 -4.95 -8.64
N THR A 104 -13.89 -4.05 -9.58
CA THR A 104 -12.95 -2.97 -9.81
C THR A 104 -13.11 -1.83 -8.81
N TYR A 105 -11.97 -1.32 -8.32
CA TYR A 105 -11.90 -0.10 -7.52
C TYR A 105 -11.12 0.97 -8.26
N HIS A 106 -11.55 2.22 -8.11
CA HIS A 106 -10.87 3.40 -8.63
C HIS A 106 -10.67 4.41 -7.51
N GLU A 107 -9.45 4.90 -7.31
CA GLU A 107 -9.13 5.87 -6.27
C GLU A 107 -8.40 7.09 -6.80
N ILE A 108 -8.71 8.25 -6.23
CA ILE A 108 -7.83 9.42 -6.23
C ILE A 108 -7.18 9.49 -4.86
N ASN A 109 -5.85 9.48 -4.85
CA ASN A 109 -5.04 9.42 -3.64
C ASN A 109 -4.35 10.76 -3.40
N LEU A 110 -4.44 11.28 -2.18
CA LEU A 110 -3.75 12.46 -1.70
C LEU A 110 -2.85 12.06 -0.53
N THR A 111 -1.59 12.45 -0.58
CA THR A 111 -0.63 12.22 0.50
C THR A 111 0.00 13.52 0.97
N ALA A 112 0.30 13.60 2.25
CA ALA A 112 1.06 14.69 2.84
C ALA A 112 1.96 14.14 3.95
N GLY A 113 3.19 14.65 4.08
CA GLY A 113 4.13 14.24 5.12
C GLY A 113 4.88 15.42 5.72
N TYR A 114 5.20 15.31 7.00
CA TYR A 114 6.07 16.27 7.69
C TYR A 114 6.85 15.57 8.82
N GLY A 115 8.16 15.58 8.70
CA GLY A 115 9.05 14.93 9.68
C GLY A 115 8.81 13.42 9.75
N LEU A 116 8.33 12.93 10.89
CA LEU A 116 8.03 11.51 11.13
C LEU A 116 6.57 11.13 10.82
N PHE A 117 5.73 12.11 10.50
CA PHE A 117 4.30 11.91 10.31
C PHE A 117 3.91 11.98 8.84
N SER A 118 3.06 11.05 8.40
CA SER A 118 2.39 11.10 7.10
C SER A 118 0.89 10.91 7.23
N LEU A 119 0.16 11.46 6.28
CA LEU A 119 -1.29 11.38 6.14
C LEU A 119 -1.62 10.95 4.71
N GLU A 120 -2.54 10.01 4.58
CA GLU A 120 -3.15 9.59 3.32
C GLU A 120 -4.65 9.89 3.38
N TYR A 121 -5.20 10.39 2.26
CA TYR A 121 -6.62 10.42 1.99
C TYR A 121 -6.89 9.86 0.60
N SER A 122 -7.76 8.87 0.50
CA SER A 122 -8.21 8.33 -0.78
C SER A 122 -9.71 8.51 -0.92
N GLN A 123 -10.15 9.02 -2.08
CA GLN A 123 -11.54 9.01 -2.50
C GLN A 123 -11.72 7.90 -3.51
N GLY A 124 -12.48 6.88 -3.17
CA GLY A 124 -12.65 5.68 -3.95
C GLY A 124 -14.07 5.49 -4.46
N ARG A 125 -14.16 4.65 -5.48
CA ARG A 125 -15.38 4.11 -6.06
C ARG A 125 -15.19 2.64 -6.34
N TYR A 126 -16.16 1.82 -5.93
CA TYR A 126 -16.22 0.39 -6.14
C TYR A 126 -17.37 0.04 -7.10
N ASP A 127 -17.10 -0.72 -8.16
CA ASP A 127 -18.09 -1.04 -9.20
C ASP A 127 -19.16 -2.04 -8.72
N ASN A 128 -18.84 -2.92 -7.75
CA ASN A 128 -19.78 -3.74 -6.98
C ASN A 128 -20.59 -4.74 -7.82
N PHE A 129 -19.99 -5.37 -8.82
CA PHE A 129 -20.59 -6.36 -9.71
C PHE A 129 -21.97 -5.90 -10.29
N ASP A 130 -23.03 -6.67 -10.04
CA ASP A 130 -24.39 -6.33 -10.46
C ASP A 130 -25.12 -5.37 -9.49
N GLY A 131 -24.47 -4.98 -8.39
CA GLY A 131 -24.99 -4.05 -7.40
C GLY A 131 -24.86 -2.58 -7.80
N PRO A 132 -25.36 -1.66 -6.98
CA PRO A 132 -25.07 -0.25 -7.18
C PRO A 132 -23.60 0.04 -6.86
N THR A 133 -22.97 0.89 -7.64
CA THR A 133 -21.65 1.43 -7.34
C THR A 133 -21.63 2.08 -5.96
N LEU A 134 -20.59 1.82 -5.17
CA LEU A 134 -20.38 2.36 -3.84
C LEU A 134 -19.24 3.39 -3.86
N ASP A 135 -19.44 4.51 -3.20
CA ASP A 135 -18.38 5.52 -3.01
C ASP A 135 -17.81 5.40 -1.59
N TYR A 136 -16.49 5.50 -1.45
CA TYR A 136 -15.84 5.45 -0.13
C TYR A 136 -14.72 6.47 0.01
N GLY A 137 -14.49 6.88 1.24
CA GLY A 137 -13.32 7.62 1.65
C GLY A 137 -12.43 6.74 2.53
N PHE A 138 -11.13 6.87 2.41
CA PHE A 138 -10.17 6.26 3.30
C PHE A 138 -9.20 7.32 3.83
N VAL A 139 -8.92 7.28 5.12
CA VAL A 139 -7.95 8.17 5.79
C VAL A 139 -7.00 7.32 6.60
N ALA A 140 -5.69 7.54 6.45
CA ALA A 140 -4.69 6.92 7.32
C ALA A 140 -3.64 7.93 7.78
N GLY A 141 -3.22 7.81 9.04
CA GLY A 141 -2.10 8.55 9.61
C GLY A 141 -1.02 7.58 10.08
N THR A 142 0.24 7.83 9.70
CA THR A 142 1.39 7.00 10.06
C THR A 142 2.46 7.83 10.76
N LEU A 143 3.03 7.25 11.83
CA LEU A 143 4.27 7.69 12.46
C LEU A 143 5.36 6.66 12.17
N GLU A 144 6.50 7.13 11.66
CA GLU A 144 7.64 6.26 11.34
C GLU A 144 8.94 6.80 11.95
N TYR A 145 9.72 5.89 12.58
CA TYR A 145 11.02 6.21 13.14
C TYR A 145 11.94 4.98 13.12
N GLU A 146 13.10 5.09 12.44
CA GLU A 146 14.15 4.06 12.38
C GLU A 146 13.62 2.65 12.01
N GLY A 147 12.67 2.58 11.05
CA GLY A 147 12.06 1.34 10.58
C GLY A 147 10.88 0.84 11.41
N PHE A 148 10.63 1.41 12.59
CA PHE A 148 9.38 1.20 13.32
C PHE A 148 8.30 2.13 12.79
N TYR A 149 7.10 1.62 12.65
CA TYR A 149 5.95 2.44 12.27
C TYR A 149 4.68 2.04 13.01
N VAL A 150 3.77 2.99 13.11
CA VAL A 150 2.39 2.76 13.56
C VAL A 150 1.46 3.55 12.65
N THR A 151 0.48 2.86 12.08
CA THR A 151 -0.56 3.41 11.23
C THR A 151 -1.92 3.22 11.88
N TYR A 152 -2.75 4.24 11.87
CA TYR A 152 -4.19 4.14 12.08
C TYR A 152 -4.89 4.50 10.78
N GLY A 153 -5.80 3.64 10.30
CA GLY A 153 -6.59 3.87 9.11
C GLY A 153 -8.08 3.61 9.34
N THR A 154 -8.93 4.35 8.64
CA THR A 154 -10.39 4.24 8.74
C THR A 154 -11.07 4.52 7.42
N PHE A 155 -12.15 3.79 7.16
CA PHE A 155 -13.04 4.00 6.03
C PHE A 155 -14.21 4.92 6.42
N THR A 156 -14.83 5.55 5.42
CA THR A 156 -15.97 6.44 5.54
C THR A 156 -16.88 6.35 4.32
N GLN A 157 -18.07 6.90 4.38
CA GLN A 157 -19.13 6.88 3.36
C GLN A 157 -19.84 5.52 3.33
N ASP A 158 -19.82 4.80 2.18
CA ASP A 158 -20.48 3.51 2.04
C ASP A 158 -19.68 2.35 2.63
N PHE A 159 -18.39 2.58 2.99
CA PHE A 159 -17.54 1.62 3.68
C PHE A 159 -17.33 2.06 5.13
N GLU A 160 -17.23 1.08 6.02
CA GLU A 160 -17.01 1.28 7.45
C GLU A 160 -15.82 0.45 7.93
N GLY A 161 -15.31 0.78 9.10
CA GLY A 161 -14.26 0.06 9.78
C GLY A 161 -12.96 0.82 9.93
N ASP A 162 -12.18 0.39 10.90
CA ASP A 162 -10.87 0.94 11.20
C ASP A 162 -9.86 -0.15 11.59
N TYR A 163 -8.57 0.19 11.47
CA TYR A 163 -7.49 -0.70 11.89
C TYR A 163 -6.32 0.08 12.49
N VAL A 164 -5.54 -0.64 13.26
CA VAL A 164 -4.21 -0.21 13.69
C VAL A 164 -3.19 -1.23 13.20
N GLU A 165 -2.14 -0.75 12.57
CA GLU A 165 -1.00 -1.56 12.19
C GLU A 165 0.26 -1.02 12.88
N ALA A 166 1.04 -1.91 13.48
CA ALA A 166 2.34 -1.58 14.04
C ALA A 166 3.39 -2.56 13.54
N GLY A 167 4.47 -2.06 12.99
CA GLY A 167 5.46 -2.92 12.35
C GLY A 167 6.89 -2.41 12.45
N TYR A 168 7.78 -3.24 11.93
CA TYR A 168 9.19 -2.96 11.77
C TYR A 168 9.69 -3.51 10.45
N GLY A 169 10.43 -2.69 9.70
CA GLY A 169 11.08 -3.06 8.45
C GLY A 169 12.58 -2.82 8.51
N THR A 170 13.34 -3.67 7.82
CA THR A 170 14.80 -3.53 7.69
C THR A 170 15.30 -4.20 6.42
N GLU A 171 16.43 -3.74 5.92
CA GLU A 171 17.13 -4.40 4.81
C GLU A 171 18.29 -5.27 5.35
N VAL A 172 18.36 -6.51 4.88
CA VAL A 172 19.45 -7.44 5.19
C VAL A 172 19.97 -8.07 3.90
N SER A 173 21.20 -7.77 3.54
CA SER A 173 21.89 -8.33 2.36
C SER A 173 21.13 -8.10 1.04
N GLY A 174 20.47 -6.96 0.90
CA GLY A 174 19.68 -6.58 -0.28
C GLY A 174 18.31 -7.24 -0.37
N PHE A 175 17.81 -7.77 0.76
CA PHE A 175 16.42 -8.18 0.94
C PHE A 175 15.74 -7.30 1.96
N ASP A 176 14.54 -6.84 1.64
CA ASP A 176 13.65 -6.12 2.52
C ASP A 176 12.89 -7.12 3.38
N LEU A 177 12.99 -7.00 4.69
CA LEU A 177 12.33 -7.85 5.67
C LEU A 177 11.37 -7.01 6.50
N GLY A 178 10.15 -7.50 6.67
CA GLY A 178 9.12 -6.83 7.47
C GLY A 178 8.42 -7.77 8.43
N ILE A 179 7.98 -7.20 9.56
CA ILE A 179 7.04 -7.82 10.48
C ILE A 179 6.02 -6.75 10.92
N ALA A 180 4.75 -7.10 10.90
CA ALA A 180 3.68 -6.23 11.34
C ALA A 180 2.61 -6.98 12.14
N ALA A 181 2.03 -6.32 13.12
CA ALA A 181 0.79 -6.73 13.77
C ALA A 181 -0.32 -5.80 13.27
N VAL A 182 -1.39 -6.38 12.72
CA VAL A 182 -2.56 -5.67 12.21
C VAL A 182 -3.75 -6.02 13.09
N LEU A 183 -4.36 -5.00 13.68
CA LEU A 183 -5.56 -5.11 14.50
C LEU A 183 -6.72 -4.48 13.71
N SER A 184 -7.59 -5.30 13.17
CA SER A 184 -8.77 -4.89 12.41
C SER A 184 -10.01 -4.95 13.31
N ASP A 185 -10.89 -3.99 13.16
CA ASP A 185 -12.19 -4.04 13.85
C ASP A 185 -13.12 -5.12 13.26
N SER A 186 -14.36 -5.20 13.77
CA SER A 186 -15.34 -6.19 13.33
C SER A 186 -15.81 -6.01 11.89
N ASP A 187 -15.78 -4.78 11.38
CA ASP A 187 -16.28 -4.45 10.05
C ASP A 187 -15.27 -4.84 8.97
N LEU A 188 -13.97 -4.67 9.24
CA LEU A 188 -12.89 -5.05 8.33
C LEU A 188 -12.51 -6.54 8.40
N SER A 189 -12.69 -7.18 9.56
CA SER A 189 -12.31 -8.58 9.74
C SER A 189 -13.17 -9.59 8.95
N GLY A 190 -14.41 -9.21 8.62
CA GLY A 190 -15.39 -10.09 8.00
C GLY A 190 -15.92 -11.22 8.90
N THR A 191 -15.47 -11.29 10.16
CA THR A 191 -15.87 -12.33 11.14
C THR A 191 -16.92 -11.85 12.14
N GLY A 192 -17.21 -10.53 12.14
CA GLY A 192 -18.11 -9.87 13.09
C GLY A 192 -17.51 -9.66 14.49
N SER A 193 -16.18 -9.82 14.61
CA SER A 193 -15.40 -9.51 15.82
C SER A 193 -14.02 -8.98 15.41
N SER A 194 -13.41 -8.14 16.24
CA SER A 194 -12.05 -7.66 15.96
C SER A 194 -11.07 -8.80 15.85
N GLU A 195 -10.17 -8.71 14.87
CA GLU A 195 -9.11 -9.69 14.64
C GLU A 195 -7.72 -9.06 14.79
N THR A 196 -6.75 -9.91 15.13
CA THR A 196 -5.33 -9.54 15.13
C THR A 196 -4.57 -10.53 14.28
N ALA A 197 -3.84 -10.04 13.27
CA ALA A 197 -2.97 -10.83 12.44
C ALA A 197 -1.51 -10.41 12.63
N LEU A 198 -0.59 -11.37 12.46
CA LEU A 198 0.85 -11.12 12.41
C LEU A 198 1.34 -11.44 11.01
N VAL A 199 1.89 -10.44 10.35
CA VAL A 199 2.34 -10.52 8.95
C VAL A 199 3.87 -10.48 8.90
N PHE A 200 4.45 -11.39 8.13
CA PHE A 200 5.88 -11.41 7.78
C PHE A 200 6.02 -11.17 6.29
N THR A 201 6.97 -10.31 5.92
CA THR A 201 7.25 -9.98 4.53
C THR A 201 8.73 -10.17 4.22
N ILE A 202 9.03 -10.72 3.07
CA ILE A 202 10.35 -10.71 2.45
C ILE A 202 10.22 -10.28 1.00
N GLY A 203 11.02 -9.30 0.61
CA GLY A 203 11.00 -8.77 -0.76
C GLY A 203 12.39 -8.37 -1.22
N LYS A 204 12.45 -8.00 -2.48
CA LYS A 204 13.64 -7.40 -3.07
C LYS A 204 13.24 -6.42 -4.15
N THR A 205 13.90 -5.27 -4.15
CA THR A 205 13.79 -4.26 -5.23
C THR A 205 15.02 -4.35 -6.14
N PHE A 206 14.79 -4.22 -7.44
CA PHE A 206 15.80 -4.27 -8.50
C PHE A 206 15.75 -2.95 -9.28
N ASP A 207 16.87 -2.23 -9.33
CA ASP A 207 17.02 -1.06 -10.21
C ASP A 207 17.28 -1.56 -11.63
N LEU A 208 16.36 -1.28 -12.56
CA LEU A 208 16.45 -1.65 -13.97
C LEU A 208 17.01 -0.44 -14.74
N ARG A 209 18.31 -0.46 -15.06
CA ARG A 209 19.01 0.62 -15.79
C ARG A 209 19.15 0.28 -17.27
#